data_eed32e8acb3f27bddf0351cbf232007a
#
_entry.id   eed32e8acb3f27bddf0351cbf232007a
#
_cell.length_a   1.000
_cell.length_b   1.000
_cell.length_c   1.000
_cell.angle_alpha   90.00
_cell.angle_beta   90.00
_cell.angle_gamma   90.00
#
_symmetry.space_group_name_H-M   'P 1'
#
loop_
_entity.id
_entity.type
_entity.pdbx_description
1 polymer ?
#
loop_
_entity_poly.entity_id
_entity_poly.type
_entity_poly.pdbx_seq_one_letter_code
_entity_poly.pdbx_strand_id
1 'polypeptide(L)'
;MKIVFMGTPDFAVPSLKKMIEKYNVSAIVTQPDKPSGRGKKVSISPIKEVGLSNKIPIFQPEKIRTDSVIINKLKELKPDFIIVVAYGQILTKEILDIPRLGCICLHASLLPMYRGSAPINLCLINGETKTGNTTILMDTGIDTGDMLMRSEVEISESMTAGELYNLLKINGAELLEETINGIITGKICGVKQPNDGSSYVKMLNKEMAKINWNDSSTNIHNLIRGLSSWPYKNINSWPTAYTYYKDIPFKIFKSKSLEANIIDPPGYIIDANDEGIKVATKNGILIIEILQFPGGKPLEVKEFLKGNKIEKGIILS
;
A
#
# COMPACT_ATOMS: atom_id res chain seq x y z
N MET A 1 17.34 2.43 -25.17
CA MET A 1 17.63 2.20 -23.75
C MET A 1 16.97 0.92 -23.29
N LYS A 2 17.69 0.05 -22.61
CA LYS A 2 17.22 -1.25 -22.12
C LYS A 2 16.85 -1.18 -20.64
N ILE A 3 15.66 -1.64 -20.28
CA ILE A 3 15.19 -1.70 -18.90
C ILE A 3 14.88 -3.14 -18.52
N VAL A 4 15.28 -3.54 -17.31
CA VAL A 4 14.70 -4.68 -16.61
C VAL A 4 13.74 -4.13 -15.55
N PHE A 5 12.51 -4.63 -15.52
CA PHE A 5 11.49 -4.20 -14.56
C PHE A 5 11.27 -5.27 -13.49
N MET A 6 11.33 -4.89 -12.23
CA MET A 6 11.08 -5.76 -11.08
C MET A 6 9.86 -5.27 -10.29
N GLY A 7 8.80 -6.07 -10.23
CA GLY A 7 7.58 -5.72 -9.52
C GLY A 7 6.64 -6.91 -9.35
N THR A 8 5.60 -6.77 -8.51
CA THR A 8 4.67 -7.88 -8.28
C THR A 8 3.22 -7.44 -8.24
N PRO A 9 2.76 -6.54 -7.32
CA PRO A 9 1.35 -6.19 -7.16
C PRO A 9 0.87 -5.21 -8.23
N ASP A 10 -0.43 -5.00 -8.24
CA ASP A 10 -1.12 -4.02 -9.07
C ASP A 10 -0.54 -2.59 -8.97
N PHE A 11 0.05 -2.24 -7.83
CA PHE A 11 0.75 -0.95 -7.66
C PHE A 11 1.82 -0.69 -8.72
N ALA A 12 2.51 -1.73 -9.15
CA ALA A 12 3.59 -1.61 -10.12
C ALA A 12 3.11 -1.57 -11.60
N VAL A 13 1.84 -1.89 -11.85
CA VAL A 13 1.30 -2.01 -13.22
C VAL A 13 1.36 -0.70 -14.01
N PRO A 14 0.94 0.48 -13.49
CA PRO A 14 1.05 1.73 -14.21
C PRO A 14 2.49 2.07 -14.59
N SER A 15 3.43 1.87 -13.65
CA SER A 15 4.87 2.08 -13.91
C SER A 15 5.40 1.15 -15.01
N LEU A 16 5.06 -0.16 -14.96
CA LEU A 16 5.47 -1.09 -16.02
C LEU A 16 4.91 -0.70 -17.38
N LYS A 17 3.63 -0.36 -17.47
CA LYS A 17 3.00 0.09 -18.73
C LYS A 17 3.67 1.33 -19.29
N LYS A 18 4.00 2.31 -18.44
CA LYS A 18 4.72 3.52 -18.83
C LYS A 18 6.13 3.16 -19.34
N MET A 19 6.83 2.24 -18.70
CA MET A 19 8.15 1.78 -19.16
C MET A 19 8.09 1.05 -20.50
N ILE A 20 7.06 0.25 -20.74
CA ILE A 20 6.85 -0.45 -22.03
C ILE A 20 6.55 0.57 -23.15
N GLU A 21 5.75 1.58 -22.86
CA GLU A 21 5.40 2.62 -23.84
C GLU A 21 6.61 3.46 -24.27
N LYS A 22 7.46 3.82 -23.32
CA LYS A 22 8.55 4.79 -23.53
C LYS A 22 9.91 4.16 -23.83
N TYR A 23 10.15 2.93 -23.38
CA TYR A 23 11.47 2.31 -23.40
C TYR A 23 11.40 0.84 -23.79
N ASN A 24 12.56 0.23 -24.04
CA ASN A 24 12.68 -1.20 -24.30
C ASN A 24 12.74 -1.98 -22.97
N VAL A 25 11.62 -2.52 -22.51
CA VAL A 25 11.61 -3.46 -21.38
C VAL A 25 12.05 -4.83 -21.86
N SER A 26 13.33 -5.16 -21.60
CA SER A 26 13.96 -6.38 -22.10
C SER A 26 13.63 -7.63 -21.29
N ALA A 27 13.24 -7.47 -20.02
CA ALA A 27 12.75 -8.55 -19.16
C ALA A 27 11.96 -7.99 -17.98
N ILE A 28 11.11 -8.84 -17.43
CA ILE A 28 10.35 -8.61 -16.20
C ILE A 28 10.77 -9.64 -15.16
N VAL A 29 10.97 -9.22 -13.92
CA VAL A 29 11.18 -10.08 -12.76
C VAL A 29 10.02 -9.88 -11.79
N THR A 30 9.34 -10.96 -11.42
CA THR A 30 8.21 -10.92 -10.49
C THR A 30 8.25 -12.09 -9.52
N GLN A 31 7.51 -12.02 -8.42
CA GLN A 31 7.38 -13.13 -7.48
C GLN A 31 6.79 -14.37 -8.16
N PRO A 32 7.14 -15.60 -7.71
CA PRO A 32 6.49 -16.82 -8.16
C PRO A 32 4.97 -16.78 -7.97
N ASP A 33 4.26 -17.48 -8.85
CA ASP A 33 2.82 -17.65 -8.75
C ASP A 33 2.47 -18.32 -7.41
N LYS A 34 1.47 -17.80 -6.71
CA LYS A 34 1.07 -18.31 -5.40
C LYS A 34 -0.42 -18.68 -5.41
N PRO A 35 -0.80 -19.74 -4.66
CA PRO A 35 -2.22 -20.01 -4.42
C PRO A 35 -2.88 -18.81 -3.75
N SER A 36 -3.96 -18.29 -4.33
CA SER A 36 -4.67 -17.10 -3.85
C SER A 36 -6.17 -17.38 -3.68
N GLY A 37 -6.80 -16.70 -2.71
CA GLY A 37 -8.23 -16.71 -2.50
C GLY A 37 -8.82 -18.01 -1.90
N ARG A 38 -10.16 -18.00 -1.73
CA ARG A 38 -10.93 -19.19 -1.30
C ARG A 38 -10.91 -20.22 -2.44
N GLY A 39 -10.26 -21.35 -2.21
CA GLY A 39 -10.12 -22.44 -3.21
C GLY A 39 -8.71 -22.61 -3.77
N LYS A 40 -7.71 -21.85 -3.30
CA LYS A 40 -6.28 -22.02 -3.61
C LYS A 40 -5.96 -22.11 -5.12
N LYS A 41 -6.73 -21.47 -5.99
CA LYS A 41 -6.36 -21.37 -7.42
C LYS A 41 -5.04 -20.61 -7.54
N VAL A 42 -4.13 -21.13 -8.35
CA VAL A 42 -2.87 -20.44 -8.65
C VAL A 42 -3.23 -19.13 -9.37
N SER A 43 -2.86 -18.01 -8.77
CA SER A 43 -3.04 -16.68 -9.34
C SER A 43 -1.68 -16.17 -9.81
N ILE A 44 -1.63 -15.76 -11.07
CA ILE A 44 -0.46 -15.06 -11.62
C ILE A 44 -0.44 -13.62 -11.13
N SER A 45 0.75 -13.02 -11.00
CA SER A 45 0.85 -11.63 -10.58
C SER A 45 0.33 -10.66 -11.66
N PRO A 46 -0.23 -9.49 -11.30
CA PRO A 46 -0.63 -8.46 -12.27
C PRO A 46 0.52 -8.05 -13.21
N ILE A 47 1.74 -8.04 -12.71
CA ILE A 47 2.95 -7.77 -13.51
C ILE A 47 3.21 -8.88 -14.52
N LYS A 48 3.02 -10.14 -14.15
CA LYS A 48 3.13 -11.27 -15.09
C LYS A 48 2.07 -11.19 -16.19
N GLU A 49 0.82 -10.83 -15.87
CA GLU A 49 -0.25 -10.64 -16.86
C GLU A 49 0.14 -9.60 -17.92
N VAL A 50 0.67 -8.44 -17.49
CA VAL A 50 1.15 -7.40 -18.41
C VAL A 50 2.33 -7.90 -19.25
N GLY A 51 3.27 -8.63 -18.65
CA GLY A 51 4.43 -9.18 -19.34
C GLY A 51 4.04 -10.18 -20.45
N LEU A 52 3.13 -11.11 -20.13
CA LEU A 52 2.60 -12.08 -21.10
C LEU A 52 1.88 -11.39 -22.27
N SER A 53 1.03 -10.40 -21.97
CA SER A 53 0.28 -9.65 -22.99
C SER A 53 1.19 -8.87 -23.94
N ASN A 54 2.39 -8.48 -23.48
CA ASN A 54 3.38 -7.74 -24.28
C ASN A 54 4.52 -8.63 -24.80
N LYS A 55 4.45 -9.97 -24.59
CA LYS A 55 5.48 -10.94 -25.02
C LYS A 55 6.87 -10.63 -24.50
N ILE A 56 6.98 -10.07 -23.29
CA ILE A 56 8.22 -9.75 -22.62
C ILE A 56 8.69 -10.97 -21.83
N PRO A 57 10.00 -11.35 -21.88
CA PRO A 57 10.54 -12.42 -21.05
C PRO A 57 10.29 -12.20 -19.56
N ILE A 58 9.81 -13.25 -18.86
CA ILE A 58 9.45 -13.19 -17.44
C ILE A 58 10.31 -14.16 -16.64
N PHE A 59 10.91 -13.66 -15.56
CA PHE A 59 11.65 -14.45 -14.60
C PHE A 59 10.96 -14.43 -13.25
N GLN A 60 10.85 -15.60 -12.60
CA GLN A 60 10.15 -15.76 -11.32
C GLN A 60 11.02 -16.52 -10.31
N PRO A 61 12.16 -15.95 -9.87
CA PRO A 61 13.02 -16.61 -8.89
C PRO A 61 12.32 -16.68 -7.51
N GLU A 62 12.42 -17.81 -6.82
CA GLU A 62 11.97 -17.90 -5.43
C GLU A 62 12.77 -16.98 -4.51
N LYS A 63 14.09 -16.94 -4.70
CA LYS A 63 15.02 -16.07 -3.99
C LYS A 63 16.05 -15.51 -4.95
N ILE A 64 15.81 -14.32 -5.49
CA ILE A 64 16.68 -13.71 -6.50
C ILE A 64 18.15 -13.61 -6.05
N ARG A 65 18.38 -13.35 -4.76
CA ARG A 65 19.74 -13.16 -4.19
C ARG A 65 20.63 -14.39 -4.29
N THR A 66 20.07 -15.59 -4.50
CA THR A 66 20.79 -16.86 -4.58
C THR A 66 20.57 -17.57 -5.91
N ASP A 67 19.84 -16.97 -6.85
CA ASP A 67 19.55 -17.54 -8.17
C ASP A 67 20.61 -17.08 -9.18
N SER A 68 21.73 -17.78 -9.22
CA SER A 68 22.85 -17.48 -10.14
C SER A 68 22.44 -17.53 -11.62
N VAL A 69 21.48 -18.40 -11.97
CA VAL A 69 20.99 -18.52 -13.35
C VAL A 69 20.29 -17.23 -13.78
N ILE A 70 19.40 -16.71 -12.95
CA ILE A 70 18.68 -15.46 -13.25
C ILE A 70 19.65 -14.28 -13.19
N ILE A 71 20.54 -14.20 -12.19
CA ILE A 71 21.55 -13.13 -12.10
C ILE A 71 22.41 -13.08 -13.36
N ASN A 72 22.88 -14.22 -13.87
CA ASN A 72 23.68 -14.26 -15.11
C ASN A 72 22.86 -13.80 -16.32
N LYS A 73 21.59 -14.22 -16.45
CA LYS A 73 20.70 -13.71 -17.50
C LYS A 73 20.52 -12.20 -17.44
N LEU A 74 20.38 -11.62 -16.24
CA LEU A 74 20.29 -10.17 -16.06
C LEU A 74 21.58 -9.47 -16.51
N LYS A 75 22.76 -10.04 -16.22
CA LYS A 75 24.05 -9.52 -16.69
C LYS A 75 24.18 -9.58 -18.22
N GLU A 76 23.73 -10.67 -18.83
CA GLU A 76 23.75 -10.84 -20.30
C GLU A 76 22.86 -9.82 -21.03
N LEU A 77 21.73 -9.42 -20.41
CA LEU A 77 20.86 -8.39 -20.96
C LEU A 77 21.51 -7.01 -21.02
N LYS A 78 22.54 -6.74 -20.19
CA LYS A 78 23.24 -5.45 -20.08
C LYS A 78 22.24 -4.28 -20.01
N PRO A 79 21.36 -4.23 -18.99
CA PRO A 79 20.37 -3.17 -18.88
C PRO A 79 21.02 -1.81 -18.57
N ASP A 80 20.42 -0.75 -19.06
CA ASP A 80 20.79 0.61 -18.65
C ASP A 80 20.24 0.89 -17.23
N PHE A 81 19.02 0.45 -16.96
CA PHE A 81 18.37 0.55 -15.64
C PHE A 81 17.74 -0.78 -15.22
N ILE A 82 17.71 -1.01 -13.92
CA ILE A 82 16.77 -1.92 -13.28
C ILE A 82 15.76 -1.05 -12.51
N ILE A 83 14.48 -1.15 -12.86
CA ILE A 83 13.40 -0.40 -12.22
C ILE A 83 12.69 -1.31 -11.24
N VAL A 84 12.57 -0.88 -9.98
CA VAL A 84 12.00 -1.69 -8.89
C VAL A 84 10.76 -0.99 -8.32
N VAL A 85 9.61 -1.66 -8.39
CA VAL A 85 8.36 -1.15 -7.84
C VAL A 85 7.65 -2.27 -7.10
N ALA A 86 7.65 -2.21 -5.79
CA ALA A 86 6.99 -3.20 -4.92
C ALA A 86 7.33 -4.67 -5.30
N TYR A 87 8.60 -4.98 -5.53
CA TYR A 87 9.05 -6.33 -5.92
C TYR A 87 8.97 -7.33 -4.78
N GLY A 88 9.31 -6.89 -3.55
CA GLY A 88 9.19 -7.69 -2.34
C GLY A 88 10.33 -8.68 -2.07
N GLN A 89 11.50 -8.51 -2.71
CA GLN A 89 12.73 -9.21 -2.37
C GLN A 89 13.90 -8.23 -2.27
N ILE A 90 14.85 -8.54 -1.37
CA ILE A 90 16.08 -7.75 -1.18
C ILE A 90 17.04 -8.05 -2.34
N LEU A 91 17.59 -7.00 -2.94
CA LEU A 91 18.59 -7.08 -3.97
C LEU A 91 20.00 -7.01 -3.35
N THR A 92 20.89 -7.89 -3.79
CA THR A 92 22.31 -7.88 -3.37
C THR A 92 23.09 -6.82 -4.13
N LYS A 93 24.25 -6.44 -3.58
CA LYS A 93 25.17 -5.54 -4.27
C LYS A 93 25.50 -6.02 -5.69
N GLU A 94 25.68 -7.34 -5.89
CA GLU A 94 25.90 -7.94 -7.19
C GLU A 94 24.80 -7.59 -8.21
N ILE A 95 23.52 -7.59 -7.78
CA ILE A 95 22.38 -7.24 -8.65
C ILE A 95 22.31 -5.73 -8.86
N LEU A 96 22.57 -4.94 -7.82
CA LEU A 96 22.55 -3.48 -7.87
C LEU A 96 23.61 -2.91 -8.83
N ASP A 97 24.72 -3.60 -8.97
CA ASP A 97 25.85 -3.20 -9.85
C ASP A 97 25.65 -3.66 -11.33
N ILE A 98 24.59 -4.42 -11.68
CA ILE A 98 24.35 -4.89 -13.05
C ILE A 98 24.03 -3.74 -14.02
N PRO A 99 23.06 -2.83 -13.71
CA PRO A 99 22.65 -1.81 -14.66
C PRO A 99 23.68 -0.67 -14.75
N ARG A 100 23.90 -0.17 -15.97
CA ARG A 100 24.90 0.88 -16.24
C ARG A 100 24.57 2.21 -15.52
N LEU A 101 23.29 2.54 -15.37
CA LEU A 101 22.80 3.80 -14.77
C LEU A 101 22.17 3.61 -13.40
N GLY A 102 22.14 2.37 -12.90
CA GLY A 102 21.71 2.04 -11.55
C GLY A 102 20.32 1.41 -11.42
N CYS A 103 20.02 0.98 -10.23
CA CYS A 103 18.71 0.45 -9.84
C CYS A 103 17.87 1.59 -9.25
N ILE A 104 16.72 1.87 -9.85
CA ILE A 104 15.81 2.92 -9.39
C ILE A 104 14.59 2.28 -8.73
N CYS A 105 14.33 2.63 -7.48
CA CYS A 105 13.12 2.20 -6.77
C CYS A 105 12.12 3.33 -6.68
N LEU A 106 10.84 3.01 -6.91
CA LEU A 106 9.71 3.87 -6.58
C LEU A 106 9.17 3.48 -5.20
N HIS A 107 9.32 4.36 -4.22
CA HIS A 107 8.84 4.18 -2.86
C HIS A 107 7.63 5.09 -2.58
N ALA A 108 6.58 4.53 -1.97
CA ALA A 108 5.31 5.22 -1.77
C ALA A 108 5.26 6.01 -0.45
N SER A 109 6.26 6.84 -0.21
CA SER A 109 6.30 7.85 0.86
C SER A 109 7.19 9.03 0.50
N LEU A 110 7.13 10.09 1.29
CA LEU A 110 8.08 11.18 1.28
C LEU A 110 9.29 10.80 2.15
N LEU A 111 10.27 10.11 1.55
CA LEU A 111 11.49 9.75 2.26
C LEU A 111 12.21 10.99 2.82
N PRO A 112 12.85 10.88 4.02
CA PRO A 112 13.25 9.66 4.73
C PRO A 112 12.17 9.04 5.63
N MET A 113 10.97 9.60 5.70
CA MET A 113 9.87 9.05 6.50
C MET A 113 9.28 7.78 5.86
N TYR A 114 8.84 6.85 6.71
CA TYR A 114 8.12 5.63 6.31
C TYR A 114 8.92 4.71 5.38
N ARG A 115 10.25 4.51 5.61
CA ARG A 115 11.01 3.43 4.97
C ARG A 115 10.40 2.08 5.31
N GLY A 116 10.39 1.12 4.37
CA GLY A 116 9.92 -0.25 4.61
C GLY A 116 8.60 -0.61 3.96
N SER A 117 7.78 -1.50 4.60
CA SER A 117 6.84 -2.33 3.85
C SER A 117 5.43 -1.75 3.68
N ALA A 118 4.98 -0.82 4.54
CA ALA A 118 3.59 -0.37 4.55
C ALA A 118 3.44 1.16 4.69
N PRO A 119 4.15 1.97 3.89
CA PRO A 119 4.14 3.42 4.02
C PRO A 119 2.75 4.02 3.81
N ILE A 120 1.99 3.55 2.81
CA ILE A 120 0.65 4.04 2.47
C ILE A 120 -0.34 3.89 3.62
N ASN A 121 -0.27 2.77 4.34
CA ASN A 121 -1.18 2.50 5.44
C ASN A 121 -0.77 3.30 6.69
N LEU A 122 0.53 3.28 7.01
CA LEU A 122 1.03 3.86 8.26
C LEU A 122 0.95 5.39 8.27
N CYS A 123 1.13 6.08 7.12
CA CYS A 123 0.92 7.53 7.08
C CYS A 123 -0.53 7.91 7.42
N LEU A 124 -1.53 7.14 6.95
CA LEU A 124 -2.94 7.35 7.28
C LEU A 124 -3.24 7.02 8.74
N ILE A 125 -2.74 5.89 9.25
CA ILE A 125 -2.93 5.48 10.66
C ILE A 125 -2.34 6.54 11.59
N ASN A 126 -1.20 7.13 11.24
CA ASN A 126 -0.56 8.18 12.01
C ASN A 126 -1.22 9.57 11.85
N GLY A 127 -2.23 9.69 10.98
CA GLY A 127 -2.97 10.94 10.79
C GLY A 127 -2.24 11.99 9.97
N GLU A 128 -1.30 11.58 9.11
CA GLU A 128 -0.64 12.52 8.21
C GLU A 128 -1.64 13.19 7.27
N THR A 129 -1.41 14.45 6.97
CA THR A 129 -2.21 15.25 6.03
C THR A 129 -1.58 15.33 4.64
N LYS A 130 -0.31 14.88 4.51
CA LYS A 130 0.45 14.82 3.28
C LYS A 130 1.26 13.54 3.20
N THR A 131 1.43 13.04 1.99
CA THR A 131 2.36 11.96 1.66
C THR A 131 2.83 12.13 0.22
N GLY A 132 3.40 11.09 -0.39
CA GLY A 132 3.79 11.15 -1.79
C GLY A 132 4.55 9.92 -2.24
N ASN A 133 5.26 10.08 -3.34
CA ASN A 133 6.22 9.11 -3.83
C ASN A 133 7.63 9.68 -3.81
N THR A 134 8.62 8.85 -3.60
CA THR A 134 10.03 9.18 -3.77
C THR A 134 10.68 8.14 -4.68
N THR A 135 11.39 8.58 -5.72
CA THR A 135 12.31 7.72 -6.45
C THR A 135 13.69 7.78 -5.81
N ILE A 136 14.35 6.62 -5.66
CA ILE A 136 15.69 6.52 -5.07
C ILE A 136 16.63 5.72 -5.96
N LEU A 137 17.90 6.08 -5.94
CA LEU A 137 18.99 5.22 -6.42
C LEU A 137 19.29 4.21 -5.31
N MET A 138 18.95 2.94 -5.56
CA MET A 138 19.02 1.89 -4.53
C MET A 138 20.45 1.64 -4.06
N ASP A 139 20.57 1.40 -2.77
CA ASP A 139 21.74 0.84 -2.10
C ASP A 139 21.40 -0.51 -1.45
N THR A 140 22.29 -1.06 -0.64
CA THR A 140 22.10 -2.35 0.04
C THR A 140 21.18 -2.28 1.26
N GLY A 141 20.77 -1.09 1.67
CA GLY A 141 19.83 -0.88 2.78
C GLY A 141 18.37 -0.97 2.35
N ILE A 142 17.47 -0.86 3.31
CA ILE A 142 16.04 -0.83 3.03
C ILE A 142 15.60 0.62 2.88
N ASP A 143 15.33 1.03 1.63
CA ASP A 143 14.88 2.38 1.26
C ASP A 143 15.81 3.51 1.76
N THR A 144 17.13 3.24 1.84
CA THR A 144 18.16 4.17 2.34
C THR A 144 18.93 4.88 1.24
N GLY A 145 18.77 4.44 0.00
CA GLY A 145 19.46 4.99 -1.16
C GLY A 145 19.22 6.48 -1.38
N ASP A 146 20.04 7.11 -2.21
CA ASP A 146 19.96 8.53 -2.49
C ASP A 146 18.64 8.90 -3.15
N MET A 147 17.97 9.94 -2.65
CA MET A 147 16.72 10.45 -3.23
C MET A 147 17.00 11.13 -4.58
N LEU A 148 16.18 10.83 -5.58
CA LEU A 148 16.26 11.40 -6.92
C LEU A 148 15.18 12.46 -7.13
N MET A 149 13.91 12.08 -7.00
CA MET A 149 12.76 12.97 -7.13
C MET A 149 11.67 12.63 -6.12
N ARG A 150 10.79 13.58 -5.86
CA ARG A 150 9.59 13.39 -5.00
C ARG A 150 8.38 14.05 -5.64
N SER A 151 7.20 13.44 -5.43
CA SER A 151 5.90 14.05 -5.70
C SER A 151 5.07 14.04 -4.41
N GLU A 152 4.39 15.15 -4.12
CA GLU A 152 3.54 15.28 -2.94
C GLU A 152 2.08 15.06 -3.27
N VAL A 153 1.32 14.53 -2.31
CA VAL A 153 -0.12 14.28 -2.38
C VAL A 153 -0.75 14.70 -1.06
N GLU A 154 -1.80 15.51 -1.13
CA GLU A 154 -2.62 15.85 0.03
C GLU A 154 -3.52 14.66 0.41
N ILE A 155 -3.67 14.43 1.72
CA ILE A 155 -4.53 13.39 2.27
C ILE A 155 -5.75 14.05 2.89
N SER A 156 -6.94 13.85 2.32
CA SER A 156 -8.18 14.31 2.92
C SER A 156 -8.57 13.48 4.15
N GLU A 157 -9.38 14.04 5.04
CA GLU A 157 -9.82 13.37 6.27
C GLU A 157 -10.54 12.04 5.97
N SER A 158 -11.31 11.96 4.91
CA SER A 158 -12.08 10.77 4.54
C SER A 158 -11.33 9.78 3.65
N MET A 159 -10.11 10.13 3.19
CA MET A 159 -9.35 9.29 2.25
C MET A 159 -8.96 7.97 2.89
N THR A 160 -9.28 6.87 2.21
CA THR A 160 -8.89 5.51 2.60
C THR A 160 -7.54 5.11 2.02
N ALA A 161 -6.92 4.09 2.58
CA ALA A 161 -5.68 3.54 2.03
C ALA A 161 -5.86 3.01 0.60
N GLY A 162 -7.04 2.49 0.25
CA GLY A 162 -7.35 2.08 -1.11
C GLY A 162 -7.34 3.24 -2.10
N GLU A 163 -7.94 4.37 -1.73
CA GLU A 163 -7.95 5.59 -2.56
C GLU A 163 -6.54 6.16 -2.70
N LEU A 164 -5.80 6.29 -1.59
CA LEU A 164 -4.42 6.77 -1.60
C LEU A 164 -3.50 5.87 -2.43
N TYR A 165 -3.63 4.54 -2.30
CA TYR A 165 -2.90 3.56 -3.10
C TYR A 165 -3.09 3.78 -4.62
N ASN A 166 -4.35 4.00 -5.04
CA ASN A 166 -4.64 4.24 -6.46
C ASN A 166 -4.10 5.58 -6.95
N LEU A 167 -4.11 6.61 -6.12
CA LEU A 167 -3.53 7.90 -6.46
C LEU A 167 -2.01 7.81 -6.58
N LEU A 168 -1.35 7.20 -5.60
CA LEU A 168 0.12 7.09 -5.57
C LEU A 168 0.67 6.21 -6.69
N LYS A 169 -0.01 5.11 -7.08
CA LYS A 169 0.46 4.26 -8.16
C LYS A 169 0.43 4.95 -9.53
N ILE A 170 -0.51 5.87 -9.76
CA ILE A 170 -0.58 6.65 -11.00
C ILE A 170 0.47 7.75 -10.99
N ASN A 171 0.50 8.58 -9.94
CA ASN A 171 1.48 9.66 -9.82
C ASN A 171 2.91 9.14 -9.77
N GLY A 172 3.12 7.95 -9.17
CA GLY A 172 4.43 7.30 -9.12
C GLY A 172 4.95 6.87 -10.50
N ALA A 173 4.06 6.46 -11.40
CA ALA A 173 4.46 6.11 -12.77
C ALA A 173 4.95 7.33 -13.55
N GLU A 174 4.32 8.50 -13.39
CA GLU A 174 4.75 9.76 -14.00
C GLU A 174 6.09 10.21 -13.40
N LEU A 175 6.19 10.21 -12.06
CA LEU A 175 7.43 10.56 -11.36
C LEU A 175 8.63 9.70 -11.80
N LEU A 176 8.38 8.40 -12.02
CA LEU A 176 9.42 7.47 -12.46
C LEU A 176 9.91 7.79 -13.87
N GLU A 177 9.00 8.12 -14.81
CA GLU A 177 9.37 8.57 -16.17
C GLU A 177 10.20 9.85 -16.12
N GLU A 178 9.77 10.85 -15.35
CA GLU A 178 10.49 12.11 -15.15
C GLU A 178 11.89 11.87 -14.56
N THR A 179 11.99 10.97 -13.56
CA THR A 179 13.26 10.60 -12.93
C THR A 179 14.23 10.01 -13.95
N ILE A 180 13.78 9.04 -14.75
CA ILE A 180 14.60 8.39 -15.77
C ILE A 180 15.09 9.41 -16.80
N ASN A 181 14.20 10.26 -17.30
CA ASN A 181 14.54 11.32 -18.25
C ASN A 181 15.54 12.32 -17.65
N GLY A 182 15.36 12.67 -16.38
CA GLY A 182 16.27 13.57 -15.67
C GLY A 182 17.68 13.00 -15.51
N ILE A 183 17.80 11.70 -15.20
CA ILE A 183 19.10 11.02 -15.11
C ILE A 183 19.77 10.96 -16.49
N ILE A 184 19.04 10.59 -17.54
CA ILE A 184 19.59 10.48 -18.90
C ILE A 184 20.13 11.82 -19.40
N THR A 185 19.43 12.91 -19.10
CA THR A 185 19.79 14.27 -19.49
C THR A 185 20.80 14.94 -18.55
N GLY A 186 21.24 14.25 -17.49
CA GLY A 186 22.17 14.78 -16.48
C GLY A 186 21.58 15.90 -15.61
N LYS A 187 20.26 16.07 -15.61
CA LYS A 187 19.57 17.10 -14.81
C LYS A 187 19.27 16.68 -13.37
N ILE A 188 19.31 15.38 -13.09
CA ILE A 188 19.03 14.80 -11.78
C ILE A 188 20.25 14.01 -11.33
N CYS A 189 20.67 14.27 -10.08
CA CYS A 189 21.63 13.47 -9.35
C CYS A 189 21.05 13.08 -7.98
N GLY A 190 21.54 12.00 -7.42
CA GLY A 190 21.10 11.52 -6.12
C GLY A 190 21.51 12.47 -4.99
N VAL A 191 20.59 12.67 -4.05
CA VAL A 191 20.82 13.45 -2.84
C VAL A 191 20.69 12.51 -1.64
N LYS A 192 21.70 12.47 -0.79
CA LYS A 192 21.68 11.61 0.40
C LYS A 192 20.48 11.92 1.28
N GLN A 193 19.86 10.88 1.77
CA GLN A 193 18.77 11.04 2.73
C GLN A 193 19.32 11.58 4.05
N PRO A 194 18.68 12.60 4.67
CA PRO A 194 19.03 13.01 6.02
C PRO A 194 18.73 11.88 7.02
N ASN A 195 19.54 11.80 8.07
CA ASN A 195 19.28 10.86 9.17
C ASN A 195 18.11 11.32 10.03
N ASP A 196 17.99 12.63 10.23
CA ASP A 196 16.93 13.24 11.01
C ASP A 196 15.58 13.10 10.30
N GLY A 197 14.53 12.78 11.06
CA GLY A 197 13.18 12.57 10.54
C GLY A 197 12.98 11.22 9.83
N SER A 198 13.98 10.32 9.81
CA SER A 198 13.80 9.00 9.25
C SER A 198 12.94 8.11 10.15
N SER A 199 12.04 7.34 9.54
CA SER A 199 11.23 6.35 10.24
C SER A 199 11.12 5.05 9.45
N TYR A 200 10.94 3.94 10.17
CA TYR A 200 10.79 2.61 9.57
C TYR A 200 9.43 2.03 9.89
N VAL A 201 8.77 1.48 8.88
CA VAL A 201 7.46 0.84 8.99
C VAL A 201 7.54 -0.66 8.71
N LYS A 202 6.95 -1.43 9.63
CA LYS A 202 6.88 -2.88 9.52
C LYS A 202 5.70 -3.30 8.66
N MET A 203 5.69 -4.57 8.29
CA MET A 203 4.55 -5.18 7.62
C MET A 203 3.31 -5.15 8.53
N LEU A 204 2.15 -4.90 7.92
CA LEU A 204 0.87 -4.95 8.62
C LEU A 204 0.58 -6.38 9.11
N ASN A 205 0.00 -6.49 10.29
CA ASN A 205 -0.45 -7.76 10.86
C ASN A 205 -1.93 -7.69 11.29
N LYS A 206 -2.51 -8.83 11.61
CA LYS A 206 -3.93 -8.91 11.99
C LYS A 206 -4.22 -8.33 13.37
N GLU A 207 -3.23 -8.34 14.25
CA GLU A 207 -3.41 -7.89 15.64
C GLU A 207 -3.65 -6.37 15.70
N MET A 208 -2.93 -5.61 14.87
CA MET A 208 -3.11 -4.16 14.80
C MET A 208 -4.47 -3.73 14.21
N ALA A 209 -5.23 -4.65 13.62
CA ALA A 209 -6.52 -4.36 13.02
C ALA A 209 -7.69 -4.45 14.02
N LYS A 210 -7.46 -4.98 15.23
CA LYS A 210 -8.50 -4.96 16.27
C LYS A 210 -8.66 -3.54 16.80
N ILE A 211 -9.89 -3.03 16.77
CA ILE A 211 -10.21 -1.68 17.28
C ILE A 211 -10.11 -1.70 18.80
N ASN A 212 -9.38 -0.73 19.35
CA ASN A 212 -9.35 -0.40 20.76
C ASN A 212 -10.27 0.81 21.01
N TRP A 213 -11.45 0.60 21.55
CA TRP A 213 -12.41 1.67 21.82
C TRP A 213 -11.92 2.66 22.90
N ASN A 214 -10.89 2.31 23.69
CA ASN A 214 -10.25 3.23 24.64
C ASN A 214 -9.30 4.25 23.98
N ASP A 215 -9.22 4.28 22.66
CA ASP A 215 -8.56 5.33 21.91
C ASP A 215 -9.52 6.47 21.56
N SER A 216 -9.00 7.58 21.05
CA SER A 216 -9.81 8.69 20.54
C SER A 216 -10.56 8.30 19.26
N SER A 217 -11.71 8.93 19.00
CA SER A 217 -12.45 8.74 17.75
C SER A 217 -11.59 9.00 16.50
N THR A 218 -10.69 9.99 16.58
CA THR A 218 -9.73 10.32 15.50
C THR A 218 -8.72 9.20 15.25
N ASN A 219 -8.13 8.63 16.32
CA ASN A 219 -7.18 7.53 16.16
C ASN A 219 -7.85 6.27 15.61
N ILE A 220 -9.05 5.95 16.07
CA ILE A 220 -9.83 4.81 15.58
C ILE A 220 -10.23 5.05 14.11
N HIS A 221 -10.64 6.26 13.75
CA HIS A 221 -10.94 6.63 12.37
C HIS A 221 -9.70 6.47 11.47
N ASN A 222 -8.54 6.95 11.90
CA ASN A 222 -7.29 6.82 11.18
C ASN A 222 -6.88 5.35 11.00
N LEU A 223 -7.05 4.51 12.02
CA LEU A 223 -6.84 3.07 11.91
C LEU A 223 -7.76 2.44 10.85
N ILE A 224 -9.05 2.76 10.89
CA ILE A 224 -10.05 2.23 9.93
C ILE A 224 -9.69 2.64 8.52
N ARG A 225 -9.50 3.94 8.24
CA ARG A 225 -9.19 4.42 6.88
C ARG A 225 -7.83 3.94 6.40
N GLY A 226 -6.85 3.82 7.30
CA GLY A 226 -5.49 3.33 6.99
C GLY A 226 -5.43 1.83 6.70
N LEU A 227 -6.40 1.03 7.15
CA LEU A 227 -6.52 -0.40 6.84
C LEU A 227 -7.62 -0.70 5.82
N SER A 228 -8.30 0.30 5.30
CA SER A 228 -9.39 0.13 4.36
C SER A 228 -8.93 0.11 2.92
N SER A 229 -9.19 -0.97 2.21
CA SER A 229 -9.04 -1.05 0.75
C SER A 229 -10.23 -0.46 -0.01
N TRP A 230 -11.30 -0.04 0.67
CA TRP A 230 -12.50 0.52 0.05
C TRP A 230 -12.16 1.78 -0.78
N PRO A 231 -12.82 1.96 -1.96
CA PRO A 231 -13.85 1.10 -2.57
C PRO A 231 -13.28 -0.04 -3.44
N TYR A 232 -11.99 -0.27 -3.44
CA TYR A 232 -11.30 -1.18 -4.36
C TYR A 232 -11.26 -2.62 -3.82
N LYS A 233 -11.61 -3.59 -4.67
CA LYS A 233 -11.70 -5.00 -4.28
C LYS A 233 -10.43 -5.81 -4.53
N ASN A 234 -9.50 -5.30 -5.32
CA ASN A 234 -8.28 -6.00 -5.74
C ASN A 234 -7.13 -5.88 -4.74
N ILE A 235 -7.28 -5.09 -3.70
CA ILE A 235 -6.27 -4.92 -2.65
C ILE A 235 -6.64 -5.84 -1.48
N ASN A 236 -6.25 -7.10 -1.56
CA ASN A 236 -6.64 -8.13 -0.57
C ASN A 236 -5.52 -8.46 0.44
N SER A 237 -4.37 -7.78 0.37
CA SER A 237 -3.19 -8.11 1.18
C SER A 237 -3.19 -7.46 2.57
N TRP A 238 -4.10 -6.51 2.83
CA TRP A 238 -4.14 -5.79 4.10
C TRP A 238 -5.15 -6.36 5.07
N PRO A 239 -4.86 -6.36 6.38
CA PRO A 239 -5.88 -6.59 7.39
C PRO A 239 -6.90 -5.45 7.32
N THR A 240 -8.15 -5.73 7.66
CA THR A 240 -9.21 -4.72 7.75
C THR A 240 -9.55 -4.51 9.21
N ALA A 241 -9.73 -3.28 9.65
CA ALA A 241 -10.14 -2.96 11.01
C ALA A 241 -11.42 -3.69 11.41
N TYR A 242 -11.46 -4.27 12.62
CA TYR A 242 -12.58 -5.07 13.08
C TYR A 242 -12.83 -4.89 14.57
N THR A 243 -14.05 -5.22 14.96
CA THR A 243 -14.52 -5.27 16.35
C THR A 243 -15.57 -6.37 16.48
N TYR A 244 -16.14 -6.57 17.67
CA TYR A 244 -17.16 -7.58 17.92
C TYR A 244 -18.47 -6.94 18.36
N TYR A 245 -19.58 -7.44 17.84
CA TYR A 245 -20.94 -7.16 18.26
C TYR A 245 -21.57 -8.46 18.77
N LYS A 246 -21.85 -8.56 20.08
CA LYS A 246 -22.36 -9.82 20.70
C LYS A 246 -21.52 -11.04 20.29
N ASP A 247 -20.18 -10.93 20.45
CA ASP A 247 -19.19 -11.98 20.10
C ASP A 247 -19.07 -12.29 18.58
N ILE A 248 -19.82 -11.62 17.73
CA ILE A 248 -19.72 -11.78 16.29
C ILE A 248 -18.73 -10.73 15.74
N PRO A 249 -17.60 -11.16 15.13
CA PRO A 249 -16.66 -10.20 14.55
C PRO A 249 -17.24 -9.55 13.30
N PHE A 250 -17.07 -8.24 13.15
CA PHE A 250 -17.39 -7.55 11.91
C PHE A 250 -16.30 -6.54 11.55
N LYS A 251 -16.17 -6.29 10.27
CA LYS A 251 -15.18 -5.37 9.70
C LYS A 251 -15.78 -4.01 9.45
N ILE A 252 -14.94 -2.97 9.61
CA ILE A 252 -15.32 -1.59 9.33
C ILE A 252 -14.42 -1.07 8.22
N PHE A 253 -15.03 -0.52 7.17
CA PHE A 253 -14.32 -0.01 5.99
C PHE A 253 -14.34 1.51 5.89
N LYS A 254 -15.37 2.15 6.46
CA LYS A 254 -15.48 3.60 6.43
C LYS A 254 -16.13 4.10 7.71
N SER A 255 -15.64 5.22 8.21
CA SER A 255 -16.13 5.88 9.41
C SER A 255 -15.90 7.37 9.32
N LYS A 256 -16.44 8.10 10.28
CA LYS A 256 -16.14 9.51 10.58
C LYS A 256 -15.84 9.66 12.06
N SER A 257 -14.95 10.58 12.39
CA SER A 257 -14.70 11.04 13.75
C SER A 257 -15.51 12.30 14.02
N LEU A 258 -16.11 12.37 15.19
CA LEU A 258 -16.81 13.56 15.67
C LEU A 258 -16.28 13.91 17.06
N GLU A 259 -15.81 15.14 17.22
CA GLU A 259 -15.44 15.65 18.54
C GLU A 259 -16.72 15.88 19.37
N ALA A 260 -16.76 15.26 20.54
CA ALA A 260 -17.86 15.39 21.49
C ALA A 260 -17.40 15.01 22.90
N ASN A 261 -17.97 15.64 23.90
CA ASN A 261 -17.84 15.17 25.27
C ASN A 261 -18.87 14.07 25.52
N ILE A 262 -18.40 12.87 25.83
CA ILE A 262 -19.21 11.66 25.99
C ILE A 262 -19.09 11.17 27.42
N ILE A 263 -20.21 10.78 28.01
CA ILE A 263 -20.31 10.16 29.34
C ILE A 263 -20.36 8.64 29.22
N ASP A 264 -20.87 8.13 28.08
CA ASP A 264 -21.01 6.70 27.83
C ASP A 264 -19.63 6.00 27.78
N PRO A 265 -19.55 4.74 28.24
CA PRO A 265 -18.30 4.00 28.23
C PRO A 265 -17.82 3.73 26.80
N PRO A 266 -16.48 3.64 26.57
CA PRO A 266 -15.92 3.32 25.26
C PRO A 266 -16.50 2.03 24.68
N GLY A 267 -16.84 2.05 23.38
CA GLY A 267 -17.51 0.95 22.68
C GLY A 267 -19.05 0.95 22.76
N TYR A 268 -19.64 1.82 23.57
CA TYR A 268 -21.11 1.88 23.73
C TYR A 268 -21.78 2.40 22.46
N ILE A 269 -22.77 1.66 21.95
CA ILE A 269 -23.58 2.06 20.80
C ILE A 269 -24.61 3.09 21.24
N ILE A 270 -24.37 4.35 20.93
CA ILE A 270 -25.25 5.49 21.26
C ILE A 270 -26.50 5.46 20.39
N ASP A 271 -26.32 5.25 19.08
CA ASP A 271 -27.40 5.24 18.10
C ASP A 271 -27.00 4.40 16.86
N ALA A 272 -28.03 3.88 16.16
CA ALA A 272 -27.88 3.19 14.89
C ALA A 272 -29.06 3.57 13.98
N ASN A 273 -28.78 4.34 12.95
CA ASN A 273 -29.77 4.87 12.02
C ASN A 273 -29.18 4.99 10.59
N ASP A 274 -29.89 5.60 9.65
CA ASP A 274 -29.51 5.78 8.26
C ASP A 274 -28.21 6.60 8.08
N GLU A 275 -27.82 7.43 9.07
CA GLU A 275 -26.59 8.20 9.06
C GLU A 275 -25.36 7.37 9.43
N GLY A 276 -25.57 6.22 10.12
CA GLY A 276 -24.50 5.34 10.58
C GLY A 276 -24.74 4.78 11.99
N ILE A 277 -23.75 4.04 12.50
CA ILE A 277 -23.74 3.57 13.89
C ILE A 277 -22.83 4.49 14.68
N LYS A 278 -23.39 5.23 15.64
CA LYS A 278 -22.67 6.15 16.52
C LYS A 278 -22.17 5.38 17.74
N VAL A 279 -20.85 5.35 17.93
CA VAL A 279 -20.21 4.60 19.03
C VAL A 279 -19.36 5.55 19.86
N ALA A 280 -19.53 5.49 21.19
CA ALA A 280 -18.72 6.22 22.13
C ALA A 280 -17.27 5.73 22.09
N THR A 281 -16.31 6.64 22.19
CA THR A 281 -14.88 6.34 22.31
C THR A 281 -14.33 7.04 23.56
N LYS A 282 -13.06 6.83 23.88
CA LYS A 282 -12.45 7.55 25.02
C LYS A 282 -12.61 9.07 24.89
N ASN A 283 -12.44 9.59 23.64
CA ASN A 283 -12.62 11.02 23.35
C ASN A 283 -13.35 11.13 22.01
N GLY A 284 -14.62 11.56 22.04
CA GLY A 284 -15.44 11.77 20.86
C GLY A 284 -16.30 10.55 20.47
N ILE A 285 -16.96 10.66 19.33
CA ILE A 285 -17.85 9.65 18.75
C ILE A 285 -17.24 9.16 17.44
N LEU A 286 -17.23 7.85 17.25
CA LEU A 286 -16.99 7.25 15.93
C LEU A 286 -18.33 6.97 15.27
N ILE A 287 -18.51 7.41 14.02
CA ILE A 287 -19.66 7.07 13.18
C ILE A 287 -19.21 6.04 12.17
N ILE A 288 -19.73 4.81 12.25
CA ILE A 288 -19.48 3.74 11.30
C ILE A 288 -20.40 3.94 10.10
N GLU A 289 -19.83 4.04 8.90
CA GLU A 289 -20.58 4.25 7.66
C GLU A 289 -20.67 2.99 6.80
N ILE A 290 -19.57 2.20 6.70
CA ILE A 290 -19.51 0.98 5.88
C ILE A 290 -18.96 -0.15 6.73
N LEU A 291 -19.70 -1.25 6.78
CA LEU A 291 -19.36 -2.43 7.57
C LEU A 291 -19.57 -3.74 6.81
N GLN A 292 -19.02 -4.83 7.35
CA GLN A 292 -19.21 -6.18 6.82
C GLN A 292 -19.28 -7.20 7.96
N PHE A 293 -20.41 -7.88 8.10
CA PHE A 293 -20.55 -9.06 8.94
C PHE A 293 -20.06 -10.35 8.21
N PRO A 294 -19.77 -11.42 8.95
CA PRO A 294 -19.34 -12.70 8.37
C PRO A 294 -20.32 -13.22 7.32
N GLY A 295 -19.79 -13.72 6.20
CA GLY A 295 -20.59 -14.25 5.10
C GLY A 295 -21.22 -13.19 4.17
N GLY A 296 -21.25 -11.92 4.59
CA GLY A 296 -21.79 -10.81 3.81
C GLY A 296 -20.74 -10.13 2.93
N LYS A 297 -21.18 -9.08 2.21
CA LYS A 297 -20.33 -8.11 1.49
C LYS A 297 -20.29 -6.80 2.28
N PRO A 298 -19.30 -5.92 2.05
CA PRO A 298 -19.33 -4.57 2.60
C PRO A 298 -20.61 -3.84 2.16
N LEU A 299 -21.31 -3.21 3.12
CA LEU A 299 -22.54 -2.46 2.91
C LEU A 299 -22.48 -1.14 3.66
N GLU A 300 -23.10 -0.11 3.11
CA GLU A 300 -23.47 1.08 3.89
C GLU A 300 -24.38 0.69 5.05
N VAL A 301 -24.25 1.34 6.19
CA VAL A 301 -25.07 1.06 7.38
C VAL A 301 -26.54 1.18 7.06
N LYS A 302 -26.98 2.19 6.30
CA LYS A 302 -28.36 2.35 5.84
C LYS A 302 -28.90 1.10 5.13
N GLU A 303 -28.10 0.51 4.22
CA GLU A 303 -28.52 -0.70 3.49
C GLU A 303 -28.51 -1.95 4.39
N PHE A 304 -27.54 -2.01 5.30
CA PHE A 304 -27.45 -3.10 6.28
C PHE A 304 -28.67 -3.12 7.22
N LEU A 305 -29.12 -1.96 7.71
CA LEU A 305 -30.24 -1.83 8.66
C LEU A 305 -31.61 -2.17 8.05
N LYS A 306 -31.77 -2.22 6.72
CA LYS A 306 -33.01 -2.67 6.08
C LYS A 306 -33.38 -4.13 6.42
N GLY A 307 -32.40 -4.96 6.67
CA GLY A 307 -32.60 -6.38 6.98
C GLY A 307 -32.00 -6.83 8.32
N ASN A 308 -31.34 -5.93 9.07
CA ASN A 308 -30.68 -6.26 10.32
C ASN A 308 -30.93 -5.18 11.37
N LYS A 309 -30.92 -5.58 12.65
CA LYS A 309 -31.08 -4.65 13.77
C LYS A 309 -29.76 -4.54 14.55
N ILE A 310 -29.29 -3.34 14.79
CA ILE A 310 -28.24 -3.03 15.76
C ILE A 310 -28.90 -2.37 16.97
N GLU A 311 -28.69 -2.96 18.14
CA GLU A 311 -29.30 -2.49 19.37
C GLU A 311 -28.41 -1.41 20.02
N LYS A 312 -29.06 -0.33 20.46
CA LYS A 312 -28.44 0.68 21.32
C LYS A 312 -28.11 0.09 22.68
N GLY A 313 -27.12 0.62 23.35
CA GLY A 313 -26.72 0.16 24.67
C GLY A 313 -25.79 -1.04 24.70
N ILE A 314 -25.50 -1.68 23.57
CA ILE A 314 -24.51 -2.74 23.48
C ILE A 314 -23.12 -2.12 23.44
N ILE A 315 -22.15 -2.76 24.11
CA ILE A 315 -20.72 -2.37 24.08
C ILE A 315 -20.02 -3.27 23.08
N LEU A 316 -19.38 -2.64 22.09
CA LEU A 316 -18.47 -3.30 21.14
C LEU A 316 -17.15 -3.62 21.82
N SER A 317 -16.50 -4.77 21.44
CA SER A 317 -15.28 -5.26 22.09
C SER A 317 -14.14 -5.64 21.12
#